data_80516d5448cba142b3794d6f83f306d9
#
_entry.id   80516d5448cba142b3794d6f83f306d9
#
_cell.length_a   1.000
_cell.length_b   1.000
_cell.length_c   1.000
_cell.angle_alpha   90.00
_cell.angle_beta   90.00
_cell.angle_gamma   90.00
#
_symmetry.space_group_name_H-M   'P 1'
#
loop_
_entity.id
_entity.type
_entity.pdbx_description
1 polymer ?
#
loop_
_entity_poly.entity_id
_entity_poly.type
_entity_poly.pdbx_seq_one_letter_code
_entity_poly.pdbx_strand_id
1 'polypeptide(L)'
;MTDTLTDENRERLKGVSTATITTALFKRGLRNTFIQDVHRIDPSGGNMVGEAYTLRYIPAREDLDTLEGFKDPEHPQRKAVEACPSGHYIWVKQ
;
A
#
# COMPACT_ATOMS: atom_id res chain seq x y z
N MET A 1 4.63 -21.12 3.56
CA MET A 1 4.65 -20.40 4.83
C MET A 1 4.54 -18.91 4.55
N THR A 2 3.60 -18.27 5.15
CA THR A 2 3.41 -16.84 4.95
C THR A 2 4.13 -16.11 6.07
N ASP A 3 5.11 -15.30 5.71
CA ASP A 3 5.77 -14.44 6.67
C ASP A 3 4.86 -13.25 6.94
N THR A 4 4.34 -13.18 8.15
CA THR A 4 3.54 -12.04 8.56
C THR A 4 4.42 -11.03 9.30
N LEU A 5 4.05 -9.76 9.15
CA LEU A 5 4.73 -8.69 9.86
C LEU A 5 4.39 -8.78 11.35
N THR A 6 5.40 -9.02 12.19
CA THR A 6 5.20 -9.05 13.64
C THR A 6 5.13 -7.64 14.19
N ASP A 7 4.49 -7.49 15.37
CA ASP A 7 4.42 -6.19 16.03
C ASP A 7 5.81 -5.66 16.37
N GLU A 8 6.72 -6.53 16.78
CA GLU A 8 8.11 -6.17 17.08
C GLU A 8 8.81 -5.61 15.84
N ASN A 9 8.70 -6.29 14.70
CA ASN A 9 9.33 -5.84 13.47
C ASN A 9 8.69 -4.56 12.95
N ARG A 10 7.37 -4.41 13.12
CA ARG A 10 6.67 -3.19 12.76
C ARG A 10 7.24 -1.99 13.51
N GLU A 11 7.40 -2.12 14.82
CA GLU A 11 7.93 -1.04 15.65
C GLU A 11 9.39 -0.73 15.31
N ARG A 12 10.19 -1.74 15.04
CA ARG A 12 11.59 -1.54 14.61
C ARG A 12 11.68 -0.80 13.28
N LEU A 13 10.83 -1.14 12.32
CA LEU A 13 10.82 -0.50 11.00
C LEU A 13 10.36 0.95 11.07
N LYS A 14 9.49 1.30 12.01
CA LYS A 14 9.04 2.69 12.20
C LYS A 14 10.19 3.64 12.53
N GLY A 15 11.26 3.12 13.11
CA GLY A 15 12.44 3.92 13.46
C GLY A 15 13.48 4.02 12.34
N VAL A 16 13.22 3.44 11.17
CA VAL A 16 14.20 3.39 10.07
C VAL A 16 13.69 4.25 8.90
N SER A 17 14.59 5.04 8.31
CA SER A 17 14.23 5.84 7.14
C SER A 17 14.08 4.97 5.90
N THR A 18 13.24 5.43 4.95
CA THR A 18 13.08 4.73 3.67
C THR A 18 14.38 4.66 2.89
N ALA A 19 15.23 5.67 2.99
CA ALA A 19 16.55 5.68 2.34
C ALA A 19 17.43 4.54 2.87
N THR A 20 17.44 4.29 4.16
CA THR A 20 18.20 3.20 4.78
C THR A 20 17.66 1.85 4.33
N ILE A 21 16.34 1.71 4.28
CA ILE A 21 15.70 0.46 3.85
C ILE A 21 16.02 0.17 2.38
N THR A 22 15.92 1.16 1.50
CA THR A 22 16.23 0.97 0.07
C THR A 22 17.69 0.59 -0.14
N THR A 23 18.61 1.16 0.62
CA THR A 23 20.03 0.80 0.57
C THR A 23 20.24 -0.65 1.00
N ALA A 24 19.60 -1.07 2.07
CA ALA A 24 19.70 -2.44 2.56
C ALA A 24 19.15 -3.44 1.53
N LEU A 25 18.03 -3.11 0.90
CA LEU A 25 17.43 -3.95 -0.14
C LEU A 25 18.31 -4.01 -1.39
N PHE A 26 18.93 -2.88 -1.76
CA PHE A 26 19.86 -2.83 -2.89
C PHE A 26 21.06 -3.78 -2.66
N LYS A 27 21.60 -3.81 -1.45
CA LYS A 27 22.70 -4.72 -1.10
C LYS A 27 22.29 -6.19 -1.22
N ARG A 28 21.00 -6.49 -1.13
CA ARG A 28 20.46 -7.84 -1.32
C ARG A 28 20.08 -8.13 -2.77
N GLY A 29 20.38 -7.21 -3.69
CA GLY A 29 20.10 -7.38 -5.11
C GLY A 29 18.72 -6.91 -5.55
N LEU A 30 17.95 -6.28 -4.67
CA LEU A 30 16.64 -5.76 -4.99
C LEU A 30 16.73 -4.30 -5.42
N ARG A 31 16.13 -3.97 -6.56
CA ARG A 31 16.14 -2.62 -7.14
C ARG A 31 14.72 -2.09 -7.25
N ASN A 32 14.60 -0.79 -7.42
CA ASN A 32 13.31 -0.11 -7.63
C ASN A 32 12.33 -0.37 -6.49
N THR A 33 12.84 -0.31 -5.27
CA THR A 33 12.05 -0.58 -4.06
C THR A 33 11.48 0.68 -3.42
N PHE A 34 11.72 1.85 -4.02
CA PHE A 34 11.23 3.13 -3.54
C PHE A 34 10.07 3.60 -4.41
N ILE A 35 8.96 3.97 -3.78
CA ILE A 35 7.79 4.50 -4.48
C ILE A 35 8.01 5.98 -4.74
N GLN A 36 8.08 6.36 -6.02
CA GLN A 36 8.28 7.75 -6.42
C GLN A 36 6.96 8.51 -6.41
N ASP A 37 7.05 9.82 -6.20
CA ASP A 37 5.91 10.75 -6.26
C ASP A 37 4.82 10.49 -5.22
N VAL A 38 5.13 9.74 -4.18
CA VAL A 38 4.24 9.54 -3.05
C VAL A 38 4.79 10.30 -1.85
N HIS A 39 3.98 11.20 -1.32
CA HIS A 39 4.39 12.07 -0.22
C HIS A 39 3.45 11.95 0.96
N ARG A 40 3.99 12.19 2.13
CA ARG A 40 3.20 12.23 3.36
C ARG A 40 2.27 13.43 3.33
N ILE A 41 0.97 13.18 3.55
CA ILE A 41 -0.03 14.25 3.60
C ILE A 41 0.03 14.95 4.95
N ASP A 42 0.17 14.18 6.03
CA ASP A 42 0.27 14.70 7.39
C ASP A 42 1.70 14.49 7.91
N PRO A 43 2.53 15.55 7.95
CA PRO A 43 3.91 15.41 8.40
C PRO A 43 4.03 15.20 9.91
N SER A 44 2.97 15.42 10.69
CA SER A 44 2.99 15.19 12.13
C SER A 44 2.90 13.71 12.50
N GLY A 45 2.45 12.87 11.58
CA GLY A 45 2.40 11.43 11.78
C GLY A 45 3.78 10.79 11.71
N GLY A 46 3.97 9.66 12.40
CA GLY A 46 5.19 8.86 12.29
C GLY A 46 5.25 8.10 10.98
N ASN A 47 6.29 7.29 10.83
CA ASN A 47 6.42 6.43 9.67
C ASN A 47 5.30 5.39 9.65
N MET A 48 4.75 5.17 8.46
CA MET A 48 3.71 4.20 8.24
C MET A 48 4.35 2.87 7.82
N VAL A 49 4.09 1.83 8.59
CA VAL A 49 4.62 0.49 8.33
C VAL A 49 3.48 -0.52 8.38
N GLY A 50 3.36 -1.32 7.36
CA GLY A 50 2.33 -2.35 7.31
C GLY A 50 2.45 -3.24 6.10
N GLU A 51 1.67 -4.29 6.07
CA GLU A 51 1.60 -5.18 4.93
C GLU A 51 0.78 -4.53 3.82
N ALA A 52 1.19 -4.75 2.57
CA ALA A 52 0.47 -4.22 1.43
C ALA A 52 -0.77 -5.07 1.12
N TYR A 53 -1.89 -4.40 0.95
CA TYR A 53 -3.11 -4.98 0.40
C TYR A 53 -3.28 -4.41 -1.00
N THR A 54 -2.97 -5.21 -2.01
CA THR A 54 -2.83 -4.71 -3.37
C THR A 54 -4.15 -4.63 -4.11
N LEU A 55 -4.34 -3.53 -4.83
CA LEU A 55 -5.49 -3.31 -5.71
C LEU A 55 -4.95 -2.90 -7.08
N ARG A 56 -5.21 -3.73 -8.09
CA ARG A 56 -4.73 -3.46 -9.44
C ARG A 56 -5.83 -2.83 -10.28
N TYR A 57 -5.53 -1.71 -10.89
CA TYR A 57 -6.42 -1.08 -11.86
C TYR A 57 -6.13 -1.60 -13.27
N ILE A 58 -7.17 -1.71 -14.05
CA ILE A 58 -7.08 -1.94 -15.49
C ILE A 58 -7.36 -0.60 -16.21
N PRO A 59 -7.06 -0.51 -17.52
CA PRO A 59 -7.42 0.70 -18.26
C PRO A 59 -8.89 1.04 -18.13
N ALA A 60 -9.19 2.35 -18.05
CA ALA A 60 -10.54 2.82 -17.83
C ALA A 60 -11.47 2.38 -18.97
N ARG A 61 -12.67 1.98 -18.59
CA ARG A 61 -13.76 1.67 -19.52
C ARG A 61 -14.91 2.61 -19.23
N GLU A 62 -15.02 3.65 -20.04
CA GLU A 62 -16.01 4.71 -19.82
C GLU A 62 -17.45 4.19 -19.90
N ASP A 63 -17.68 3.12 -20.64
CA ASP A 63 -18.98 2.48 -20.74
C ASP A 63 -19.42 1.78 -19.45
N LEU A 64 -18.45 1.37 -18.60
CA LEU A 64 -18.70 0.68 -17.35
C LEU A 64 -18.42 1.55 -16.11
N ASP A 65 -17.54 2.55 -16.27
CA ASP A 65 -17.11 3.40 -15.17
C ASP A 65 -18.07 4.59 -15.04
N THR A 66 -19.20 4.37 -14.37
CA THR A 66 -20.22 5.39 -14.17
C THR A 66 -20.31 5.77 -12.70
N LEU A 67 -20.86 6.96 -12.42
CA LEU A 67 -21.11 7.38 -11.05
C LEU A 67 -22.08 6.43 -10.33
N GLU A 68 -23.02 5.87 -11.08
CA GLU A 68 -23.95 4.88 -10.52
C GLU A 68 -23.21 3.62 -10.06
N GLY A 69 -22.18 3.21 -10.82
CA GLY A 69 -21.36 2.06 -10.43
C GLY A 69 -20.63 2.30 -9.11
N PHE A 70 -20.14 3.52 -8.87
CA PHE A 70 -19.47 3.85 -7.62
C PHE A 70 -20.39 3.87 -6.41
N LYS A 71 -21.69 4.05 -6.62
CA LYS A 71 -22.68 4.00 -5.54
C LYS A 71 -23.01 2.58 -5.13
N ASP A 72 -22.70 1.60 -5.95
CA ASP A 72 -22.96 0.19 -5.66
C ASP A 72 -22.03 -0.29 -4.54
N PRO A 73 -22.55 -0.82 -3.40
CA PRO A 73 -21.70 -1.38 -2.34
C PRO A 73 -20.85 -2.56 -2.81
N GLU A 74 -21.24 -3.22 -3.91
CA GLU A 74 -20.50 -4.33 -4.49
C GLU A 74 -19.40 -3.89 -5.46
N HIS A 75 -19.22 -2.57 -5.66
CA HIS A 75 -18.16 -2.06 -6.52
C HIS A 75 -16.79 -2.55 -6.00
N PRO A 76 -15.90 -3.07 -6.89
CA PRO A 76 -14.63 -3.67 -6.47
C PRO A 76 -13.78 -2.75 -5.58
N GLN A 77 -13.77 -1.46 -5.85
CA GLN A 77 -13.02 -0.49 -5.04
C GLN A 77 -13.55 -0.39 -3.62
N ARG A 78 -14.87 -0.37 -3.44
CA ARG A 78 -15.50 -0.36 -2.13
C ARG A 78 -15.25 -1.66 -1.38
N LYS A 79 -15.35 -2.79 -2.08
CA LYS A 79 -15.04 -4.09 -1.50
C LYS A 79 -13.61 -4.17 -1.02
N ALA A 80 -12.66 -3.62 -1.77
CA ALA A 80 -11.27 -3.61 -1.40
C ALA A 80 -11.04 -2.83 -0.10
N VAL A 81 -11.69 -1.68 0.04
CA VAL A 81 -11.58 -0.87 1.27
C VAL A 81 -12.12 -1.63 2.47
N GLU A 82 -13.29 -2.25 2.32
CA GLU A 82 -13.93 -2.99 3.42
C GLU A 82 -13.18 -4.27 3.79
N ALA A 83 -12.62 -4.95 2.79
CA ALA A 83 -11.93 -6.22 2.99
C ALA A 83 -10.48 -6.04 3.48
N CYS A 84 -9.93 -4.84 3.42
CA CYS A 84 -8.54 -4.60 3.83
C CYS A 84 -8.37 -4.89 5.32
N PRO A 85 -7.54 -5.87 5.70
CA PRO A 85 -7.35 -6.21 7.11
C PRO A 85 -6.72 -5.06 7.89
N SER A 86 -6.96 -5.03 9.20
CA SER A 86 -6.30 -4.10 10.09
C SER A 86 -4.78 -4.27 10.04
N GLY A 87 -4.05 -3.17 10.06
CA GLY A 87 -2.59 -3.19 9.97
C GLY A 87 -2.04 -3.34 8.57
N HIS A 88 -2.91 -3.41 7.56
CA HIS A 88 -2.52 -3.41 6.15
C HIS A 88 -2.80 -2.04 5.53
N TYR A 89 -2.13 -1.76 4.43
CA TYR A 89 -2.31 -0.52 3.67
C TYR A 89 -2.66 -0.86 2.23
N ILE A 90 -3.67 -0.19 1.72
CA ILE A 90 -4.13 -0.42 0.35
C ILE A 90 -3.12 0.22 -0.60
N TRP A 91 -2.59 -0.59 -1.50
CA TRP A 91 -1.68 -0.17 -2.56
C TRP A 91 -2.38 -0.32 -3.90
N VAL A 92 -2.52 0.79 -4.62
CA VAL A 92 -3.18 0.79 -5.94
C VAL A 92 -2.10 0.80 -7.02
N LYS A 93 -2.19 -0.16 -7.94
CA LYS A 93 -1.27 -0.28 -9.06
C LYS A 93 -2.05 -0.20 -10.37
N GLN A 94 -1.59 0.65 -11.25
CA GLN A 94 -2.11 0.76 -12.61
C GLN A 94 -1.36 -0.16 -13.56
#